data_0486e121c9a2ae41d5bef873da25a2e5
#
_entry.id   0486e121c9a2ae41d5bef873da25a2e5
#
_cell.length_a   1.000
_cell.length_b   1.000
_cell.length_c   1.000
_cell.angle_alpha   90.00
_cell.angle_beta   90.00
_cell.angle_gamma   90.00
#
_symmetry.space_group_name_H-M   'P 1'
#
loop_
_entity.id
_entity.type
_entity.pdbx_description
1 polymer ?
#
loop_
_entity_poly.entity_id
_entity_poly.type
_entity_poly.pdbx_seq_one_letter_code
_entity_poly.pdbx_strand_id
1 'polypeptide(L)'
;MLAIIQSIRFNFHVALICLEGYFFLSMQYHSQKLSDSFMTRREYLSRSGIGMAGLALGSMLSSKDNLLGDSSLSAKGSHFRPKAKRVIHIFLNGGPSHVDTFDPKPALNKYAGKLLPIKNLRTERKTGAAFPSPFKFKRYGQSGIEVSELFPHTAKCIDDIAVIRSMYADIPNHEPSLMLMNCGEARLIRPSVGSWVTYGLGSENQNLPGFISMCPGYPIQESQNWQSGFLPGIYQGTHINTRHTSVEKLIEHIKNRKLSLKEQRRQLDFIQLLNRRHAAKRQKDAQLEARIQSFELAYRMQMEASEAFDVNREPEHIRQSYGKGTQARQLLIARRLVERGVRFVQVWHGSGQPWDNHDDIEVGHRRLAGQCDQAIGALLQDLKQRGLLDETLVLWGGEFGRTPTVELPTPGANAGKINGRDHNHHGFTMWMAGGGAKGGTVYGATDEFGFKAEKDRMHVHDLHATMLAMLGFDHEKFTYRHAGRDFRLTDVHGKVVHDLIA
;
A
#
# COMPACT_ATOMS: atom_id res chain seq x y z
N MET A 1 -9.48 45.18 18.35
CA MET A 1 -8.18 44.56 18.53
C MET A 1 -7.84 44.27 20.01
N LEU A 2 -8.20 45.14 20.96
CA LEU A 2 -8.00 44.88 22.43
C LEU A 2 -8.87 43.74 22.99
N ALA A 3 -10.08 43.54 22.50
CA ALA A 3 -11.01 42.51 22.98
C ALA A 3 -10.58 41.07 22.61
N ILE A 4 -9.83 40.88 21.52
CA ILE A 4 -9.33 39.57 21.07
C ILE A 4 -8.13 39.15 21.93
N ILE A 5 -7.31 40.09 22.36
CA ILE A 5 -6.12 39.82 23.19
C ILE A 5 -6.53 39.43 24.60
N GLN A 6 -7.61 39.98 25.14
CA GLN A 6 -8.12 39.59 26.45
C GLN A 6 -8.76 38.20 26.45
N SER A 7 -9.43 37.81 25.39
CA SER A 7 -10.02 36.46 25.26
C SER A 7 -8.96 35.38 25.19
N ILE A 8 -7.83 35.62 24.50
CA ILE A 8 -6.73 34.65 24.37
C ILE A 8 -5.99 34.48 25.71
N ARG A 9 -5.80 35.57 26.46
CA ARG A 9 -5.19 35.49 27.81
C ARG A 9 -6.07 34.76 28.83
N PHE A 10 -7.38 34.91 28.76
CA PHE A 10 -8.31 34.25 29.68
C PHE A 10 -8.35 32.73 29.42
N ASN A 11 -8.37 32.31 28.17
CA ASN A 11 -8.36 30.90 27.82
C ASN A 11 -7.01 30.20 28.16
N PHE A 12 -5.90 30.90 28.09
CA PHE A 12 -4.59 30.34 28.49
C PHE A 12 -4.48 30.16 30.02
N HIS A 13 -5.06 31.07 30.82
CA HIS A 13 -5.06 30.96 32.30
C HIS A 13 -5.97 29.83 32.79
N VAL A 14 -7.14 29.66 32.19
CA VAL A 14 -8.07 28.56 32.53
C VAL A 14 -7.48 27.20 32.12
N ALA A 15 -6.82 27.12 30.99
CA ALA A 15 -6.13 25.91 30.57
C ALA A 15 -4.94 25.53 31.47
N LEU A 16 -4.20 26.54 31.99
CA LEU A 16 -3.08 26.32 32.91
C LEU A 16 -3.55 25.87 34.28
N ILE A 17 -4.64 26.46 34.80
CA ILE A 17 -5.25 26.08 36.09
C ILE A 17 -5.86 24.67 36.04
N CYS A 18 -6.47 24.29 34.92
CA CYS A 18 -6.94 22.93 34.74
C CYS A 18 -5.79 21.91 34.62
N LEU A 19 -4.67 22.27 34.01
CA LEU A 19 -3.48 21.40 33.93
C LEU A 19 -2.79 21.25 35.29
N GLU A 20 -2.67 22.33 36.06
CA GLU A 20 -2.11 22.26 37.42
C GLU A 20 -3.05 21.51 38.38
N GLY A 21 -4.37 21.69 38.29
CA GLY A 21 -5.34 20.95 39.10
C GLY A 21 -5.34 19.44 38.81
N TYR A 22 -5.19 19.03 37.57
CA TYR A 22 -5.07 17.62 37.19
C TYR A 22 -3.74 17.00 37.63
N PHE A 23 -2.66 17.77 37.62
CA PHE A 23 -1.34 17.31 38.11
C PHE A 23 -1.34 17.12 39.64
N PHE A 24 -2.02 18.00 40.38
CA PHE A 24 -2.10 17.92 41.86
C PHE A 24 -3.04 16.78 42.31
N LEU A 25 -4.17 16.56 41.64
CA LEU A 25 -5.09 15.47 41.95
C LEU A 25 -4.50 14.07 41.63
N SER A 26 -3.67 13.98 40.61
CA SER A 26 -2.99 12.70 40.30
C SER A 26 -1.85 12.40 41.29
N MET A 27 -1.20 13.41 41.84
CA MET A 27 -0.15 13.22 42.87
C MET A 27 -0.67 12.85 44.25
N GLN A 28 -1.85 13.30 44.65
CA GLN A 28 -2.40 12.98 45.98
C GLN A 28 -2.96 11.55 46.08
N TYR A 29 -3.36 10.90 44.96
CA TYR A 29 -3.89 9.55 45.00
C TYR A 29 -2.82 8.46 45.01
N HIS A 30 -1.54 8.79 44.74
CA HIS A 30 -0.47 7.80 44.60
C HIS A 30 0.43 7.66 45.85
N SER A 31 0.18 8.38 46.97
CA SER A 31 1.17 8.47 48.07
C SER A 31 1.01 7.51 49.25
N GLN A 32 0.12 6.51 49.18
CA GLN A 32 -0.15 5.73 50.42
C GLN A 32 -0.18 4.21 50.33
N LYS A 33 0.23 3.59 49.24
CA LYS A 33 0.38 2.12 49.24
C LYS A 33 1.74 1.71 48.74
N LEU A 34 2.42 0.78 49.46
CA LEU A 34 3.71 0.20 49.05
C LEU A 34 3.68 -0.39 47.62
N SER A 35 2.49 -0.81 47.18
CA SER A 35 2.22 -1.26 45.79
C SER A 35 2.39 -0.13 44.74
N ASP A 36 2.24 1.14 45.16
CA ASP A 36 2.30 2.32 44.28
C ASP A 36 3.74 2.82 44.10
N SER A 37 4.68 2.27 44.87
CA SER A 37 6.13 2.50 44.70
C SER A 37 6.75 1.79 43.49
N PHE A 38 6.00 0.91 42.87
CA PHE A 38 6.43 0.23 41.65
C PHE A 38 5.89 0.97 40.43
N MET A 39 6.78 1.66 39.74
CA MET A 39 6.45 2.31 38.45
C MET A 39 5.78 1.30 37.53
N THR A 40 4.68 1.71 36.89
CA THR A 40 4.09 0.94 35.79
C THR A 40 5.13 0.81 34.67
N ARG A 41 5.03 -0.24 33.85
CA ARG A 41 5.89 -0.41 32.66
C ARG A 41 5.92 0.85 31.78
N ARG A 42 4.81 1.55 31.69
CA ARG A 42 4.66 2.78 30.89
C ARG A 42 5.46 3.93 31.52
N GLU A 43 5.40 4.11 32.83
CA GLU A 43 6.15 5.15 33.54
C GLU A 43 7.64 4.88 33.54
N TYR A 44 8.04 3.64 33.73
CA TYR A 44 9.45 3.24 33.60
C TYR A 44 9.97 3.51 32.20
N LEU A 45 9.21 3.12 31.19
CA LEU A 45 9.56 3.34 29.80
C LEU A 45 9.54 4.81 29.41
N SER A 46 8.65 5.64 29.96
CA SER A 46 8.60 7.09 29.68
C SER A 46 9.74 7.86 30.40
N ARG A 47 10.09 7.47 31.63
CA ARG A 47 11.16 8.12 32.41
C ARG A 47 12.57 7.69 32.01
N SER A 48 12.74 6.48 31.50
CA SER A 48 14.04 6.01 30.97
C SER A 48 14.34 6.54 29.56
N GLY A 49 13.50 7.46 29.06
CA GLY A 49 13.65 8.06 27.73
C GLY A 49 13.88 6.99 26.69
N ILE A 50 12.85 6.18 26.43
CA ILE A 50 13.03 4.98 25.62
C ILE A 50 13.62 5.25 24.26
N GLY A 51 14.79 5.42 24.42
CA GLY A 51 15.65 4.44 23.88
C GLY A 51 15.87 3.32 24.92
N MET A 52 15.90 2.10 24.53
CA MET A 52 16.10 0.90 25.34
C MET A 52 17.27 0.94 26.36
N ALA A 53 17.61 2.11 26.88
CA ALA A 53 18.85 2.44 27.54
C ALA A 53 18.95 2.02 29.02
N GLY A 54 17.85 1.70 29.68
CA GLY A 54 17.84 1.44 31.14
C GLY A 54 17.93 -0.01 31.57
N LEU A 55 18.13 -0.96 30.66
CA LEU A 55 17.87 -2.38 30.95
C LEU A 55 19.12 -3.26 31.09
N ALA A 56 20.23 -2.71 31.56
CA ALA A 56 21.49 -3.44 31.79
C ALA A 56 21.38 -4.59 32.82
N LEU A 57 20.32 -4.64 33.62
CA LEU A 57 20.10 -5.66 34.65
C LEU A 57 19.64 -7.04 34.12
N GLY A 58 19.27 -7.14 32.83
CA GLY A 58 18.76 -8.38 32.24
C GLY A 58 19.77 -9.49 32.00
N SER A 59 21.06 -9.23 32.15
CA SER A 59 22.11 -10.22 31.84
C SER A 59 22.21 -11.39 32.83
N MET A 60 21.52 -11.33 33.97
CA MET A 60 21.60 -12.36 35.01
C MET A 60 20.53 -13.46 34.91
N LEU A 61 19.61 -13.38 33.93
CA LEU A 61 18.43 -14.25 33.87
C LEU A 61 18.34 -15.07 32.59
N SER A 62 19.46 -15.49 32.01
CA SER A 62 19.43 -16.39 30.86
C SER A 62 19.27 -17.84 31.27
N SER A 63 18.05 -18.33 31.34
CA SER A 63 17.75 -19.74 31.21
C SER A 63 17.37 -20.07 29.78
N LYS A 64 18.03 -21.07 29.23
CA LYS A 64 17.82 -21.62 27.89
C LYS A 64 16.49 -22.37 27.85
N ASP A 65 15.41 -21.70 27.50
CA ASP A 65 14.23 -22.38 27.02
C ASP A 65 13.77 -21.70 25.73
N ASN A 66 13.98 -22.39 24.65
CA ASN A 66 13.42 -22.08 23.33
C ASN A 66 11.90 -22.23 23.37
N LEU A 67 11.22 -21.26 23.97
CA LEU A 67 9.77 -21.07 23.81
C LEU A 67 9.53 -20.02 22.74
N LEU A 68 9.96 -20.29 21.52
CA LEU A 68 9.33 -19.75 20.32
C LEU A 68 7.99 -20.44 20.20
N GLY A 69 7.00 -19.99 20.96
CA GLY A 69 5.61 -20.28 20.66
C GLY A 69 5.34 -19.94 19.20
N ASP A 70 4.48 -20.70 18.55
CA ASP A 70 4.01 -20.51 17.17
C ASP A 70 3.98 -19.03 16.81
N SER A 71 4.92 -18.57 15.97
CA SER A 71 5.02 -17.15 15.69
C SER A 71 3.72 -16.75 15.00
N SER A 72 3.12 -15.64 15.39
CA SER A 72 1.89 -15.13 14.75
C SER A 72 2.09 -14.84 13.25
N LEU A 73 3.34 -14.90 12.78
CA LEU A 73 3.71 -14.82 11.36
C LEU A 73 3.77 -16.21 10.68
N SER A 74 3.37 -17.29 11.36
CA SER A 74 3.22 -18.59 10.71
C SER A 74 2.13 -18.53 9.65
N ALA A 75 2.36 -19.15 8.50
CA ALA A 75 1.37 -19.23 7.41
C ALA A 75 0.09 -19.93 7.92
N LYS A 76 -1.05 -19.36 7.51
CA LYS A 76 -2.34 -19.97 7.71
C LYS A 76 -2.54 -21.08 6.69
N GLY A 77 -2.47 -22.14 6.56
CA GLY A 77 -2.62 -23.07 5.43
C GLY A 77 -3.49 -22.53 4.31
N SER A 78 -3.00 -22.58 3.10
CA SER A 78 -3.78 -22.21 1.93
C SER A 78 -4.93 -23.21 1.71
N HIS A 79 -6.09 -22.74 1.19
CA HIS A 79 -7.24 -23.59 0.90
C HIS A 79 -7.00 -24.50 -0.32
N PHE A 80 -6.13 -24.06 -1.22
CA PHE A 80 -5.69 -24.78 -2.42
C PHE A 80 -4.26 -24.35 -2.80
N ARG A 81 -3.66 -25.06 -3.77
CA ARG A 81 -2.29 -24.78 -4.18
C ARG A 81 -2.17 -23.35 -4.73
N PRO A 82 -1.34 -22.49 -4.12
CA PRO A 82 -1.16 -21.13 -4.59
C PRO A 82 -0.38 -21.11 -5.92
N LYS A 83 -0.72 -20.17 -6.80
CA LYS A 83 0.05 -19.80 -7.98
C LYS A 83 1.02 -18.67 -7.67
N ALA A 84 0.58 -17.69 -6.91
CA ALA A 84 1.42 -16.60 -6.41
C ALA A 84 1.80 -16.84 -4.94
N LYS A 85 3.03 -16.47 -4.60
CA LYS A 85 3.54 -16.46 -3.22
C LYS A 85 3.79 -15.04 -2.70
N ARG A 86 3.89 -14.07 -3.63
CA ARG A 86 4.25 -12.67 -3.35
C ARG A 86 3.47 -11.75 -4.27
N VAL A 87 3.29 -10.51 -3.83
CA VAL A 87 2.60 -9.46 -4.61
C VAL A 87 3.47 -8.20 -4.65
N ILE A 88 3.62 -7.61 -5.83
CA ILE A 88 4.10 -6.24 -6.01
C ILE A 88 2.94 -5.43 -6.57
N HIS A 89 2.47 -4.42 -5.83
CA HIS A 89 1.41 -3.53 -6.28
C HIS A 89 1.99 -2.17 -6.65
N ILE A 90 2.10 -1.89 -7.93
CA ILE A 90 2.53 -0.60 -8.49
C ILE A 90 1.30 0.29 -8.53
N PHE A 91 1.20 1.19 -7.56
CA PHE A 91 0.02 2.02 -7.35
C PHE A 91 0.22 3.42 -7.93
N LEU A 92 -0.57 3.76 -8.93
CA LEU A 92 -0.54 5.06 -9.62
C LEU A 92 -1.60 5.97 -9.01
N ASN A 93 -1.31 6.47 -7.82
CA ASN A 93 -2.23 7.29 -7.04
C ASN A 93 -2.63 8.58 -7.76
N GLY A 94 -3.93 8.79 -7.82
CA GLY A 94 -4.57 9.87 -8.55
C GLY A 94 -5.32 9.41 -9.81
N GLY A 95 -5.30 8.12 -10.16
CA GLY A 95 -6.10 7.55 -11.23
C GLY A 95 -5.59 7.83 -12.64
N PRO A 96 -4.72 6.97 -13.21
CA PRO A 96 -4.25 7.11 -14.59
C PRO A 96 -5.40 6.96 -15.58
N SER A 97 -5.35 7.75 -16.65
CA SER A 97 -6.36 7.70 -17.71
C SER A 97 -6.25 6.42 -18.54
N HIS A 98 -7.25 5.57 -18.47
CA HIS A 98 -7.28 4.33 -19.23
C HIS A 98 -7.35 4.56 -20.74
N VAL A 99 -8.12 5.57 -21.20
CA VAL A 99 -8.23 5.92 -22.62
C VAL A 99 -6.94 6.50 -23.21
N ASP A 100 -6.00 6.89 -22.35
CA ASP A 100 -4.70 7.43 -22.73
C ASP A 100 -3.56 6.42 -22.53
N THR A 101 -3.83 5.24 -21.95
CA THR A 101 -2.80 4.25 -21.61
C THR A 101 -2.98 2.89 -22.26
N PHE A 102 -4.01 2.11 -21.88
CA PHE A 102 -4.19 0.71 -22.32
C PHE A 102 -5.57 0.40 -22.91
N ASP A 103 -6.48 1.39 -23.01
CA ASP A 103 -7.82 1.21 -23.56
C ASP A 103 -8.13 2.24 -24.66
N PRO A 104 -7.52 2.13 -25.87
CA PRO A 104 -7.73 3.07 -26.96
C PRO A 104 -9.18 3.12 -27.41
N LYS A 105 -9.69 4.35 -27.65
CA LYS A 105 -11.06 4.61 -28.07
C LYS A 105 -11.13 5.43 -29.36
N PRO A 106 -10.93 4.80 -30.53
CA PRO A 106 -10.97 5.52 -31.83
C PRO A 106 -12.27 6.27 -32.08
N ALA A 107 -13.39 5.82 -31.52
CA ALA A 107 -14.69 6.49 -31.64
C ALA A 107 -14.66 7.93 -31.10
N LEU A 108 -13.84 8.24 -30.13
CA LEU A 108 -13.69 9.60 -29.59
C LEU A 108 -13.23 10.60 -30.65
N ASN A 109 -12.41 10.18 -31.63
CA ASN A 109 -11.95 11.04 -32.72
C ASN A 109 -13.10 11.58 -33.58
N LYS A 110 -14.16 10.78 -33.77
CA LYS A 110 -15.34 11.17 -34.53
C LYS A 110 -16.12 12.30 -33.87
N TYR A 111 -16.06 12.36 -32.54
CA TYR A 111 -16.77 13.35 -31.73
C TYR A 111 -15.85 14.39 -31.10
N ALA A 112 -14.61 14.49 -31.53
CA ALA A 112 -13.63 15.44 -30.97
C ALA A 112 -14.19 16.85 -30.85
N GLY A 113 -14.18 17.42 -29.63
CA GLY A 113 -14.74 18.74 -29.35
C GLY A 113 -16.27 18.87 -29.41
N LYS A 114 -17.00 17.76 -29.61
CA LYS A 114 -18.47 17.72 -29.62
C LYS A 114 -18.96 16.88 -28.45
N LEU A 115 -20.24 17.05 -28.08
CA LEU A 115 -20.88 16.16 -27.12
C LEU A 115 -20.96 14.74 -27.68
N LEU A 116 -20.76 13.77 -26.79
CA LEU A 116 -21.00 12.36 -27.13
C LEU A 116 -22.48 12.12 -27.49
N PRO A 117 -22.80 11.12 -28.31
CA PRO A 117 -24.18 10.76 -28.64
C PRO A 117 -24.91 10.10 -27.46
N ILE A 118 -24.24 9.88 -26.35
CA ILE A 118 -24.74 9.39 -25.08
C ILE A 118 -24.67 10.50 -24.02
N LYS A 119 -25.50 10.40 -22.98
CA LYS A 119 -25.41 11.32 -21.83
C LYS A 119 -24.13 11.02 -21.04
N ASN A 120 -23.35 12.07 -20.74
CA ASN A 120 -22.23 11.96 -19.82
C ASN A 120 -22.71 11.43 -18.48
N LEU A 121 -22.03 10.40 -17.96
CA LEU A 121 -22.32 9.85 -16.65
C LEU A 121 -21.94 10.86 -15.55
N ARG A 122 -22.60 10.74 -14.41
CA ARG A 122 -22.26 11.58 -13.27
C ARG A 122 -20.93 11.10 -12.66
N THR A 123 -19.97 11.99 -12.65
CA THR A 123 -18.66 11.84 -12.00
C THR A 123 -18.52 12.89 -10.91
N GLU A 124 -17.33 13.16 -10.42
CA GLU A 124 -17.14 14.14 -9.35
C GLU A 124 -17.45 15.57 -9.84
N ARG A 125 -16.97 15.91 -11.03
CA ARG A 125 -17.11 17.24 -11.64
C ARG A 125 -17.97 17.16 -12.91
N LYS A 126 -18.34 18.31 -13.42
CA LYS A 126 -19.07 18.39 -14.69
C LYS A 126 -18.11 18.19 -15.85
N THR A 127 -18.51 17.38 -16.81
CA THR A 127 -17.73 17.11 -18.02
C THR A 127 -18.50 17.57 -19.27
N GLY A 128 -17.76 17.89 -20.31
CA GLY A 128 -18.28 18.47 -21.57
C GLY A 128 -18.07 17.56 -22.78
N ALA A 129 -17.37 18.12 -23.77
CA ALA A 129 -17.15 17.48 -25.05
C ALA A 129 -16.23 16.25 -24.98
N ALA A 130 -16.36 15.37 -25.96
CA ALA A 130 -15.45 14.26 -26.19
C ALA A 130 -14.01 14.75 -26.35
N PHE A 131 -13.11 14.09 -25.65
CA PHE A 131 -11.70 14.40 -25.67
C PHE A 131 -10.91 13.15 -26.10
N PRO A 132 -10.56 13.02 -27.40
CA PRO A 132 -9.70 11.95 -27.87
C PRO A 132 -8.36 11.92 -27.14
N SER A 133 -7.75 10.74 -27.11
CA SER A 133 -6.39 10.64 -26.58
C SER A 133 -5.42 11.47 -27.42
N PRO A 134 -4.57 12.30 -26.81
CA PRO A 134 -3.50 13.00 -27.51
C PRO A 134 -2.33 12.07 -27.85
N PHE A 135 -2.34 10.82 -27.38
CA PHE A 135 -1.26 9.86 -27.54
C PHE A 135 -1.56 8.86 -28.65
N LYS A 136 -0.48 8.36 -29.27
CA LYS A 136 -0.55 7.32 -30.29
C LYS A 136 -0.51 5.94 -29.65
N PHE A 137 -1.27 5.02 -30.23
CA PHE A 137 -1.29 3.62 -29.84
C PHE A 137 -0.65 2.75 -30.92
N LYS A 138 0.04 1.70 -30.48
CA LYS A 138 0.61 0.66 -31.34
C LYS A 138 0.32 -0.72 -30.77
N ARG A 139 0.27 -1.73 -31.65
CA ARG A 139 0.18 -3.12 -31.24
C ARG A 139 1.56 -3.67 -30.91
N TYR A 140 1.64 -4.42 -29.83
CA TYR A 140 2.88 -4.99 -29.32
C TYR A 140 2.71 -6.50 -29.03
N GLY A 141 3.85 -7.20 -28.99
CA GLY A 141 3.91 -8.62 -28.70
C GLY A 141 3.23 -9.51 -29.72
N GLN A 142 3.18 -10.78 -29.44
CA GLN A 142 2.44 -11.78 -30.23
C GLN A 142 0.93 -11.64 -30.02
N SER A 143 0.53 -11.18 -28.84
CA SER A 143 -0.87 -10.92 -28.47
C SER A 143 -1.50 -9.77 -29.27
N GLY A 144 -0.68 -8.86 -29.83
CA GLY A 144 -1.16 -7.71 -30.61
C GLY A 144 -1.96 -6.70 -29.77
N ILE A 145 -1.78 -6.66 -28.46
CA ILE A 145 -2.47 -5.71 -27.56
C ILE A 145 -1.96 -4.30 -27.85
N GLU A 146 -2.90 -3.37 -27.96
CA GLU A 146 -2.60 -1.95 -28.19
C GLU A 146 -2.18 -1.27 -26.88
N VAL A 147 -1.02 -0.60 -26.93
CA VAL A 147 -0.47 0.16 -25.81
C VAL A 147 -0.10 1.56 -26.30
N SER A 148 -0.35 2.54 -25.45
CA SER A 148 0.00 3.95 -25.69
C SER A 148 1.52 4.15 -25.79
N GLU A 149 1.94 5.14 -26.59
CA GLU A 149 3.34 5.60 -26.66
C GLU A 149 3.92 6.06 -25.32
N LEU A 150 3.08 6.21 -24.31
CA LEU A 150 3.48 6.53 -22.93
C LEU A 150 4.26 5.38 -22.26
N PHE A 151 3.99 4.12 -22.66
CA PHE A 151 4.52 2.92 -22.00
C PHE A 151 5.31 2.00 -22.93
N PRO A 152 6.33 2.51 -23.70
CA PRO A 152 7.05 1.71 -24.68
C PRO A 152 7.92 0.60 -24.08
N HIS A 153 8.40 0.73 -22.84
CA HIS A 153 9.16 -0.31 -22.15
C HIS A 153 8.26 -1.40 -21.59
N THR A 154 7.18 -1.03 -20.92
CA THR A 154 6.15 -1.95 -20.43
C THR A 154 5.53 -2.74 -21.59
N ALA A 155 5.29 -2.11 -22.73
CA ALA A 155 4.73 -2.74 -23.93
C ALA A 155 5.58 -3.89 -24.49
N LYS A 156 6.90 -3.91 -24.25
CA LYS A 156 7.77 -5.03 -24.61
C LYS A 156 7.48 -6.31 -23.82
N CYS A 157 6.82 -6.19 -22.68
CA CYS A 157 6.43 -7.29 -21.82
C CYS A 157 4.93 -7.64 -21.94
N ILE A 158 4.23 -7.12 -22.98
CA ILE A 158 2.76 -7.20 -23.05
C ILE A 158 2.23 -8.64 -23.10
N ASP A 159 3.00 -9.57 -23.63
CA ASP A 159 2.63 -10.99 -23.68
C ASP A 159 2.68 -11.67 -22.30
N ASP A 160 3.30 -11.05 -21.31
CA ASP A 160 3.29 -11.48 -19.90
C ASP A 160 2.19 -10.77 -19.08
N ILE A 161 1.46 -9.83 -19.68
CA ILE A 161 0.50 -8.96 -19.01
C ILE A 161 -0.94 -9.35 -19.38
N ALA A 162 -1.80 -9.47 -18.39
CA ALA A 162 -3.26 -9.52 -18.55
C ALA A 162 -3.84 -8.11 -18.32
N VAL A 163 -4.37 -7.48 -19.36
CA VAL A 163 -4.97 -6.14 -19.30
C VAL A 163 -6.45 -6.26 -18.99
N ILE A 164 -6.91 -5.60 -17.93
CA ILE A 164 -8.30 -5.60 -17.47
C ILE A 164 -8.90 -4.23 -17.81
N ARG A 165 -9.69 -4.17 -18.89
CA ARG A 165 -10.30 -2.91 -19.38
C ARG A 165 -11.68 -2.61 -18.78
N SER A 166 -12.20 -3.50 -17.95
CA SER A 166 -13.56 -3.42 -17.44
C SER A 166 -13.64 -3.22 -15.92
N MET A 167 -12.58 -2.69 -15.32
CA MET A 167 -12.62 -2.33 -13.91
C MET A 167 -13.66 -1.25 -13.65
N TYR A 168 -14.34 -1.33 -12.50
CA TYR A 168 -15.20 -0.25 -11.99
C TYR A 168 -15.21 -0.23 -10.47
N ALA A 169 -15.60 0.91 -9.92
CA ALA A 169 -15.72 1.17 -8.49
C ALA A 169 -17.03 1.94 -8.20
N ASP A 170 -17.33 2.16 -6.93
CA ASP A 170 -18.61 2.74 -6.51
C ASP A 170 -18.57 4.25 -6.37
N ILE A 171 -17.38 4.84 -6.22
CA ILE A 171 -17.21 6.21 -5.75
C ILE A 171 -16.18 6.96 -6.60
N PRO A 172 -16.44 8.23 -6.99
CA PRO A 172 -15.53 9.01 -7.81
C PRO A 172 -14.45 9.79 -7.02
N ASN A 173 -14.52 9.82 -5.69
CA ASN A 173 -13.59 10.63 -4.86
C ASN A 173 -12.39 9.81 -4.42
N HIS A 174 -11.21 10.43 -4.35
CA HIS A 174 -9.94 9.76 -4.06
C HIS A 174 -9.94 9.04 -2.71
N GLU A 175 -10.31 9.73 -1.62
CA GLU A 175 -10.18 9.17 -0.28
C GLU A 175 -10.94 7.85 -0.11
N PRO A 176 -12.25 7.78 -0.40
CA PRO A 176 -13.00 6.53 -0.27
C PRO A 176 -12.60 5.49 -1.33
N SER A 177 -12.21 5.90 -2.53
CA SER A 177 -11.77 4.96 -3.57
C SER A 177 -10.41 4.34 -3.26
N LEU A 178 -9.49 5.12 -2.65
CA LEU A 178 -8.24 4.60 -2.10
C LEU A 178 -8.49 3.55 -1.02
N MET A 179 -9.44 3.83 -0.11
CA MET A 179 -9.81 2.87 0.93
C MET A 179 -10.46 1.61 0.35
N LEU A 180 -11.35 1.75 -0.63
CA LEU A 180 -11.95 0.61 -1.32
C LEU A 180 -10.87 -0.25 -1.99
N MET A 181 -9.96 0.36 -2.76
CA MET A 181 -8.89 -0.35 -3.47
C MET A 181 -7.89 -1.00 -2.51
N ASN A 182 -7.51 -0.31 -1.43
CA ASN A 182 -6.47 -0.79 -0.53
C ASN A 182 -6.99 -1.59 0.67
N CYS A 183 -8.27 -1.45 1.05
CA CYS A 183 -8.82 -2.08 2.26
C CYS A 183 -10.14 -2.85 2.02
N GLY A 184 -10.69 -2.81 0.79
CA GLY A 184 -11.96 -3.45 0.47
C GLY A 184 -13.19 -2.79 1.11
N GLU A 185 -13.03 -1.57 1.63
CA GLU A 185 -14.11 -0.82 2.28
C GLU A 185 -13.83 0.69 2.18
N ALA A 186 -14.81 1.44 1.72
CA ALA A 186 -14.62 2.85 1.40
C ALA A 186 -14.71 3.81 2.61
N ARG A 187 -15.37 3.41 3.68
CA ARG A 187 -15.76 4.31 4.78
C ARG A 187 -15.32 3.85 6.17
N LEU A 188 -15.31 2.55 6.39
CA LEU A 188 -15.00 1.97 7.69
C LEU A 188 -13.54 1.54 7.77
N ILE A 189 -12.97 1.61 8.96
CA ILE A 189 -11.61 1.11 9.19
C ILE A 189 -11.59 -0.41 9.01
N ARG A 190 -10.85 -0.88 8.01
CA ARG A 190 -10.64 -2.30 7.68
C ARG A 190 -9.15 -2.59 7.49
N PRO A 191 -8.73 -3.84 7.69
CA PRO A 191 -7.37 -4.23 7.33
C PRO A 191 -7.12 -4.05 5.84
N SER A 192 -5.93 -3.58 5.51
CA SER A 192 -5.50 -3.42 4.12
C SER A 192 -5.26 -4.78 3.45
N VAL A 193 -5.29 -4.77 2.12
CA VAL A 193 -5.00 -5.93 1.26
C VAL A 193 -3.67 -6.58 1.65
N GLY A 194 -2.60 -5.77 1.84
CA GLY A 194 -1.29 -6.29 2.26
C GLY A 194 -1.31 -6.92 3.65
N SER A 195 -2.13 -6.39 4.56
CA SER A 195 -2.33 -6.99 5.90
C SER A 195 -3.05 -8.34 5.81
N TRP A 196 -4.08 -8.45 4.96
CA TRP A 196 -4.75 -9.73 4.70
C TRP A 196 -3.81 -10.76 4.06
N VAL A 197 -3.04 -10.36 3.05
CA VAL A 197 -2.06 -11.25 2.39
C VAL A 197 -1.04 -11.76 3.40
N THR A 198 -0.49 -10.87 4.24
CA THR A 198 0.48 -11.27 5.27
C THR A 198 -0.17 -12.13 6.37
N TYR A 199 -1.42 -11.86 6.74
CA TYR A 199 -2.17 -12.69 7.68
C TYR A 199 -2.35 -14.12 7.15
N GLY A 200 -2.63 -14.29 5.85
CA GLY A 200 -2.82 -15.60 5.24
C GLY A 200 -1.52 -16.35 4.98
N LEU A 201 -0.60 -15.71 4.26
CA LEU A 201 0.64 -16.35 3.83
C LEU A 201 1.73 -16.43 4.91
N GLY A 202 1.60 -15.66 6.00
CA GLY A 202 2.68 -15.50 6.97
C GLY A 202 3.89 -14.80 6.37
N SER A 203 5.07 -15.03 6.94
CA SER A 203 6.34 -14.50 6.44
C SER A 203 7.31 -15.60 6.08
N GLU A 204 7.94 -15.54 4.91
CA GLU A 204 9.10 -16.39 4.56
C GLU A 204 10.39 -15.87 5.20
N ASN A 205 10.42 -14.58 5.54
CA ASN A 205 11.57 -13.92 6.14
C ASN A 205 11.21 -13.40 7.54
N GLN A 206 11.96 -13.86 8.54
CA GLN A 206 11.76 -13.44 9.93
C GLN A 206 12.44 -12.10 10.28
N ASN A 207 13.25 -11.57 9.37
CA ASN A 207 14.06 -10.37 9.58
C ASN A 207 13.55 -9.13 8.82
N LEU A 208 12.55 -9.32 7.94
CA LEU A 208 11.88 -8.25 7.21
C LEU A 208 10.37 -8.31 7.45
N PRO A 209 9.67 -7.15 7.40
CA PRO A 209 8.22 -7.14 7.45
C PRO A 209 7.63 -7.93 6.28
N GLY A 210 6.54 -8.64 6.52
CA GLY A 210 5.81 -9.33 5.46
C GLY A 210 5.11 -8.37 4.49
N PHE A 211 4.81 -7.14 4.95
CA PHE A 211 4.21 -6.08 4.15
C PHE A 211 5.01 -4.77 4.25
N ILE A 212 5.44 -4.24 3.09
CA ILE A 212 6.18 -2.99 2.96
C ILE A 212 5.45 -2.07 1.99
N SER A 213 5.23 -0.80 2.41
CA SER A 213 4.64 0.26 1.59
C SER A 213 5.69 1.36 1.34
N MET A 214 6.07 1.56 0.09
CA MET A 214 7.09 2.53 -0.32
C MET A 214 6.45 3.75 -0.97
N CYS A 215 6.59 4.93 -0.36
CA CYS A 215 6.11 6.19 -0.89
C CYS A 215 7.13 7.30 -0.63
N PRO A 216 7.39 8.22 -1.56
CA PRO A 216 8.23 9.41 -1.29
C PRO A 216 7.42 10.48 -0.54
N GLY A 217 7.23 10.31 0.76
CA GLY A 217 6.30 11.02 1.61
C GLY A 217 5.07 10.15 1.88
N TYR A 218 3.88 10.73 1.76
CA TYR A 218 2.61 10.02 1.99
C TYR A 218 1.64 10.25 0.83
N PRO A 219 0.84 9.25 0.43
CA PRO A 219 -0.33 9.44 -0.41
C PRO A 219 -1.46 10.06 0.42
N ILE A 220 -2.58 10.39 -0.21
CA ILE A 220 -3.82 10.73 0.51
C ILE A 220 -4.25 9.55 1.39
N GLN A 221 -4.89 9.83 2.52
CA GLN A 221 -5.23 8.86 3.56
C GLN A 221 -4.01 8.20 4.26
N GLU A 222 -2.81 8.63 3.93
CA GLU A 222 -1.56 8.29 4.63
C GLU A 222 -1.48 6.80 5.04
N SER A 223 -1.25 6.53 6.32
CA SER A 223 -1.08 5.18 6.85
C SER A 223 -2.34 4.32 6.84
N GLN A 224 -3.52 4.90 6.58
CA GLN A 224 -4.76 4.12 6.46
C GLN A 224 -4.71 3.14 5.29
N ASN A 225 -3.96 3.49 4.22
CA ASN A 225 -3.79 2.63 3.04
C ASN A 225 -3.07 1.30 3.32
N TRP A 226 -2.32 1.19 4.43
CA TRP A 226 -1.57 -0.01 4.80
C TRP A 226 -1.76 -0.42 6.26
N GLN A 227 -2.91 -0.03 6.84
CA GLN A 227 -3.24 -0.35 8.22
C GLN A 227 -3.60 -1.83 8.42
N SER A 228 -3.32 -2.34 9.62
CA SER A 228 -3.80 -3.66 10.03
C SER A 228 -5.27 -3.68 10.46
N GLY A 229 -5.87 -2.52 10.73
CA GLY A 229 -7.25 -2.41 11.21
C GLY A 229 -7.48 -3.25 12.46
N PHE A 230 -8.42 -4.20 12.40
CA PHE A 230 -8.69 -5.13 13.49
C PHE A 230 -7.80 -6.39 13.50
N LEU A 231 -6.99 -6.61 12.46
CA LEU A 231 -5.97 -7.66 12.51
C LEU A 231 -4.85 -7.28 13.48
N PRO A 232 -4.13 -8.25 14.06
CA PRO A 232 -2.97 -7.98 14.89
C PRO A 232 -1.95 -7.04 14.23
N GLY A 233 -1.38 -6.12 15.02
CA GLY A 233 -0.47 -5.08 14.52
C GLY A 233 0.80 -5.59 13.83
N ILE A 234 1.15 -6.87 13.99
CA ILE A 234 2.27 -7.51 13.27
C ILE A 234 2.06 -7.53 11.75
N TYR A 235 0.81 -7.49 11.29
CA TYR A 235 0.44 -7.46 9.88
C TYR A 235 0.33 -6.03 9.31
N GLN A 236 0.58 -5.01 10.16
CA GLN A 236 0.66 -3.61 9.74
C GLN A 236 1.74 -3.43 8.68
N GLY A 237 1.41 -2.72 7.59
CA GLY A 237 2.39 -2.36 6.58
C GLY A 237 3.45 -1.42 7.15
N THR A 238 4.72 -1.69 6.82
CA THR A 238 5.84 -0.84 7.20
C THR A 238 6.06 0.21 6.10
N HIS A 239 5.88 1.47 6.46
CA HIS A 239 6.13 2.59 5.54
C HIS A 239 7.63 2.85 5.38
N ILE A 240 8.06 2.98 4.14
CA ILE A 240 9.43 3.35 3.75
C ILE A 240 9.37 4.67 2.99
N ASN A 241 9.93 5.72 3.57
CA ASN A 241 9.94 7.03 2.93
C ASN A 241 11.04 7.12 1.87
N THR A 242 10.69 6.80 0.64
CA THR A 242 11.62 6.74 -0.50
C THR A 242 12.02 8.11 -1.07
N ARG A 243 11.61 9.23 -0.45
CA ARG A 243 12.21 10.55 -0.68
C ARG A 243 13.69 10.53 -0.34
N HIS A 244 14.07 9.73 0.65
CA HIS A 244 15.46 9.54 1.05
C HIS A 244 16.16 8.48 0.19
N THR A 245 17.46 8.60 0.06
CA THR A 245 18.31 7.67 -0.72
C THR A 245 19.18 6.78 0.14
N SER A 246 19.61 7.27 1.33
CA SER A 246 20.39 6.48 2.27
C SER A 246 19.50 5.55 3.08
N VAL A 247 19.90 4.30 3.25
CA VAL A 247 19.18 3.27 4.00
C VAL A 247 18.82 3.74 5.42
N GLU A 248 19.71 4.47 6.06
CA GLU A 248 19.51 4.99 7.43
C GLU A 248 18.37 6.02 7.54
N LYS A 249 18.04 6.70 6.43
CA LYS A 249 16.96 7.68 6.36
C LYS A 249 15.67 7.08 5.77
N LEU A 250 15.76 5.97 5.01
CA LEU A 250 14.60 5.26 4.47
C LEU A 250 13.73 4.68 5.57
N ILE A 251 14.38 4.16 6.62
CA ILE A 251 13.69 3.54 7.76
C ILE A 251 14.07 4.33 9.00
N GLU A 252 13.12 5.07 9.53
CA GLU A 252 13.32 5.86 10.75
C GLU A 252 13.70 4.95 11.92
N HIS A 253 14.68 5.39 12.69
CA HIS A 253 15.16 4.70 13.89
C HIS A 253 15.72 3.28 13.68
N ILE A 254 16.11 2.90 12.46
CA ILE A 254 16.65 1.57 12.20
C ILE A 254 17.95 1.30 12.98
N LYS A 255 18.73 2.32 13.30
CA LYS A 255 19.95 2.19 14.12
C LYS A 255 19.81 2.93 15.44
N ASN A 256 20.10 2.25 16.53
CA ASN A 256 20.32 2.91 17.81
C ASN A 256 21.75 3.48 17.85
N ARG A 257 21.86 4.81 17.97
CA ARG A 257 23.18 5.49 18.00
C ARG A 257 23.90 5.40 19.35
N LYS A 258 23.18 4.98 20.41
CA LYS A 258 23.70 4.96 21.79
C LYS A 258 24.09 3.58 22.27
N LEU A 259 23.59 2.52 21.66
CA LEU A 259 23.78 1.15 22.11
C LEU A 259 24.28 0.26 20.99
N SER A 260 25.17 -0.65 21.32
CA SER A 260 25.56 -1.75 20.44
C SER A 260 24.41 -2.74 20.24
N LEU A 261 24.46 -3.52 19.15
CA LEU A 261 23.47 -4.59 18.90
C LEU A 261 23.39 -5.58 20.07
N LYS A 262 24.51 -5.89 20.72
CA LYS A 262 24.55 -6.80 21.88
C LYS A 262 23.82 -6.22 23.10
N GLU A 263 23.95 -4.95 23.34
CA GLU A 263 23.23 -4.27 24.42
C GLU A 263 21.73 -4.16 24.10
N GLN A 264 21.37 -3.85 22.86
CA GLN A 264 19.99 -3.84 22.42
C GLN A 264 19.36 -5.24 22.59
N ARG A 265 20.04 -6.33 22.23
CA ARG A 265 19.57 -7.69 22.43
C ARG A 265 19.26 -7.98 23.89
N ARG A 266 20.18 -7.63 24.80
CA ARG A 266 19.98 -7.80 26.25
C ARG A 266 18.74 -7.04 26.76
N GLN A 267 18.54 -5.83 26.27
CA GLN A 267 17.36 -5.02 26.62
C GLN A 267 16.05 -5.67 26.14
N LEU A 268 16.04 -6.15 24.90
CA LEU A 268 14.87 -6.85 24.34
C LEU A 268 14.56 -8.14 25.12
N ASP A 269 15.59 -8.92 25.45
CA ASP A 269 15.43 -10.16 26.23
C ASP A 269 14.79 -9.87 27.60
N PHE A 270 15.23 -8.79 28.26
CA PHE A 270 14.64 -8.36 29.53
C PHE A 270 13.19 -7.87 29.36
N ILE A 271 12.89 -7.07 28.35
CA ILE A 271 11.52 -6.64 28.04
C ILE A 271 10.64 -7.86 27.77
N GLN A 272 11.11 -8.83 27.01
CA GLN A 272 10.37 -10.05 26.73
C GLN A 272 10.11 -10.86 28.02
N LEU A 273 11.08 -10.97 28.91
CA LEU A 273 10.88 -11.63 30.19
C LEU A 273 9.76 -10.95 31.00
N LEU A 274 9.77 -9.62 31.11
CA LEU A 274 8.72 -8.86 31.78
C LEU A 274 7.35 -9.05 31.11
N ASN A 275 7.34 -9.05 29.78
CA ASN A 275 6.13 -9.25 28.98
C ASN A 275 5.53 -10.62 29.21
N ARG A 276 6.35 -11.70 29.21
CA ARG A 276 5.89 -13.06 29.50
C ARG A 276 5.28 -13.18 30.90
N ARG A 277 5.92 -12.60 31.92
CA ARG A 277 5.38 -12.55 33.29
C ARG A 277 4.05 -11.81 33.37
N HIS A 278 3.91 -10.75 32.58
CA HIS A 278 2.66 -9.98 32.52
C HIS A 278 1.56 -10.75 31.77
N ALA A 279 1.91 -11.35 30.62
CA ALA A 279 0.98 -12.15 29.83
C ALA A 279 0.48 -13.40 30.58
N ALA A 280 1.32 -14.03 31.39
CA ALA A 280 0.93 -15.17 32.23
C ALA A 280 -0.16 -14.82 33.28
N LYS A 281 -0.29 -13.55 33.64
CA LYS A 281 -1.32 -13.04 34.58
C LYS A 281 -2.59 -12.56 33.88
N ARG A 282 -2.59 -12.42 32.56
CA ARG A 282 -3.70 -11.96 31.74
C ARG A 282 -3.99 -13.00 30.65
N GLN A 283 -5.24 -13.40 30.51
CA GLN A 283 -5.63 -14.31 29.43
C GLN A 283 -5.36 -13.65 28.09
N LYS A 284 -4.50 -14.28 27.27
CA LYS A 284 -4.15 -14.02 25.86
C LYS A 284 -4.53 -12.60 25.33
N ASP A 285 -3.69 -11.62 25.62
CA ASP A 285 -3.82 -10.27 25.04
C ASP A 285 -3.09 -10.24 23.70
N ALA A 286 -3.85 -10.40 22.60
CA ALA A 286 -3.32 -10.41 21.25
C ALA A 286 -2.64 -9.09 20.85
N GLN A 287 -3.06 -7.96 21.44
CA GLN A 287 -2.43 -6.64 21.16
C GLN A 287 -1.05 -6.56 21.84
N LEU A 288 -0.92 -7.10 23.05
CA LEU A 288 0.36 -7.14 23.76
C LEU A 288 1.35 -8.03 23.00
N GLU A 289 0.91 -9.19 22.53
CA GLU A 289 1.75 -10.13 21.77
C GLU A 289 2.23 -9.49 20.46
N ALA A 290 1.32 -8.87 19.71
CA ALA A 290 1.66 -8.14 18.47
C ALA A 290 2.71 -7.05 18.72
N ARG A 291 2.62 -6.34 19.85
CA ARG A 291 3.58 -5.29 20.22
C ARG A 291 4.96 -5.85 20.55
N ILE A 292 5.01 -6.99 21.24
CA ILE A 292 6.27 -7.70 21.54
C ILE A 292 6.96 -8.09 20.25
N GLN A 293 6.22 -8.67 19.32
CA GLN A 293 6.72 -9.11 18.01
C GLN A 293 7.19 -7.96 17.13
N SER A 294 6.52 -6.81 17.20
CA SER A 294 6.95 -5.60 16.49
C SER A 294 8.32 -5.10 16.93
N PHE A 295 8.63 -5.14 18.23
CA PHE A 295 9.96 -4.78 18.73
C PHE A 295 11.06 -5.76 18.30
N GLU A 296 10.74 -7.04 18.30
CA GLU A 296 11.66 -8.08 17.84
C GLU A 296 11.97 -7.95 16.35
N LEU A 297 10.92 -7.72 15.55
CA LEU A 297 11.07 -7.48 14.11
C LEU A 297 11.91 -6.24 13.84
N ALA A 298 11.66 -5.12 14.54
CA ALA A 298 12.43 -3.89 14.39
C ALA A 298 13.94 -4.10 14.69
N TYR A 299 14.27 -4.93 15.67
CA TYR A 299 15.66 -5.30 15.96
C TYR A 299 16.29 -6.13 14.82
N ARG A 300 15.58 -7.15 14.33
CA ARG A 300 16.07 -8.01 13.24
C ARG A 300 16.25 -7.24 11.94
N MET A 301 15.37 -6.29 11.67
CA MET A 301 15.47 -5.40 10.51
C MET A 301 16.78 -4.62 10.45
N GLN A 302 17.39 -4.28 11.60
CA GLN A 302 18.67 -3.54 11.62
C GLN A 302 19.78 -4.27 10.87
N MET A 303 19.76 -5.58 10.81
CA MET A 303 20.75 -6.40 10.14
C MET A 303 20.48 -6.58 8.66
N GLU A 304 19.26 -6.90 8.28
CA GLU A 304 18.93 -7.31 6.92
C GLU A 304 18.41 -6.17 6.03
N ALA A 305 17.71 -5.19 6.62
CA ALA A 305 17.18 -4.07 5.85
C ALA A 305 18.30 -3.25 5.18
N SER A 306 19.43 -3.06 5.86
CA SER A 306 20.58 -2.35 5.28
C SER A 306 21.05 -3.00 3.98
N GLU A 307 20.94 -4.30 3.84
CA GLU A 307 21.27 -5.00 2.61
C GLU A 307 20.15 -4.94 1.58
N ALA A 308 18.92 -5.21 2.00
CA ALA A 308 17.76 -5.27 1.10
C ALA A 308 17.50 -3.95 0.36
N PHE A 309 17.67 -2.81 1.06
CA PHE A 309 17.40 -1.48 0.53
C PHE A 309 18.59 -0.82 -0.19
N ASP A 310 19.81 -1.36 -0.09
CA ASP A 310 20.98 -0.82 -0.77
C ASP A 310 21.04 -1.30 -2.23
N VAL A 311 20.49 -0.50 -3.12
CA VAL A 311 20.49 -0.77 -4.58
C VAL A 311 21.88 -0.71 -5.21
N ASN A 312 22.89 -0.11 -4.53
CA ASN A 312 24.26 -0.05 -5.06
C ASN A 312 24.96 -1.41 -5.05
N ARG A 313 24.43 -2.37 -4.33
CA ARG A 313 24.87 -3.77 -4.35
C ARG A 313 24.50 -4.52 -5.62
N GLU A 314 23.55 -3.98 -6.40
CA GLU A 314 23.21 -4.57 -7.71
C GLU A 314 24.27 -4.22 -8.75
N PRO A 315 24.55 -5.13 -9.67
CA PRO A 315 25.41 -4.87 -10.82
C PRO A 315 24.94 -3.62 -11.59
N GLU A 316 25.89 -2.91 -12.19
CA GLU A 316 25.58 -1.64 -12.84
C GLU A 316 24.59 -1.83 -14.01
N HIS A 317 24.70 -2.88 -14.79
CA HIS A 317 23.77 -3.16 -15.90
C HIS A 317 22.33 -3.37 -15.41
N ILE A 318 22.13 -3.98 -14.22
CA ILE A 318 20.80 -4.10 -13.61
C ILE A 318 20.29 -2.71 -13.18
N ARG A 319 21.11 -1.90 -12.51
CA ARG A 319 20.72 -0.53 -12.13
C ARG A 319 20.36 0.33 -13.34
N GLN A 320 21.13 0.19 -14.43
CA GLN A 320 20.88 0.91 -15.68
C GLN A 320 19.59 0.44 -16.39
N SER A 321 19.25 -0.84 -16.33
CA SER A 321 18.01 -1.35 -16.93
C SER A 321 16.76 -0.74 -16.27
N TYR A 322 16.76 -0.56 -14.94
CA TYR A 322 15.67 0.12 -14.24
C TYR A 322 15.63 1.63 -14.51
N GLY A 323 16.73 2.23 -14.93
CA GLY A 323 16.83 3.66 -15.19
C GLY A 323 17.15 4.48 -13.94
N LYS A 324 16.77 5.75 -13.99
CA LYS A 324 17.09 6.73 -12.93
C LYS A 324 15.82 7.24 -12.23
N GLY A 325 16.00 7.77 -11.03
CA GLY A 325 14.92 8.43 -10.29
C GLY A 325 14.33 7.58 -9.16
N THR A 326 13.33 8.12 -8.51
CA THR A 326 12.70 7.52 -7.32
C THR A 326 11.98 6.23 -7.67
N GLN A 327 11.21 6.22 -8.75
CA GLN A 327 10.42 5.06 -9.15
C GLN A 327 11.31 3.89 -9.57
N ALA A 328 12.40 4.17 -10.29
CA ALA A 328 13.40 3.16 -10.66
C ALA A 328 14.00 2.48 -9.42
N ARG A 329 14.41 3.30 -8.44
CA ARG A 329 14.93 2.79 -7.16
C ARG A 329 13.88 2.00 -6.37
N GLN A 330 12.64 2.47 -6.29
CA GLN A 330 11.56 1.76 -5.59
C GLN A 330 11.29 0.38 -6.21
N LEU A 331 11.17 0.28 -7.54
CA LEU A 331 10.89 -0.98 -8.21
C LEU A 331 12.06 -1.96 -8.11
N LEU A 332 13.32 -1.47 -8.16
CA LEU A 332 14.48 -2.30 -7.90
C LEU A 332 14.50 -2.81 -6.44
N ILE A 333 14.17 -1.96 -5.47
CA ILE A 333 14.00 -2.37 -4.07
C ILE A 333 12.88 -3.40 -3.95
N ALA A 334 11.73 -3.20 -4.62
CA ALA A 334 10.61 -4.14 -4.58
C ALA A 334 11.02 -5.54 -5.05
N ARG A 335 11.76 -5.64 -6.16
CA ARG A 335 12.32 -6.92 -6.63
C ARG A 335 13.22 -7.56 -5.56
N ARG A 336 14.13 -6.79 -4.95
CA ARG A 336 15.04 -7.28 -3.91
C ARG A 336 14.31 -7.76 -2.65
N LEU A 337 13.20 -7.11 -2.32
CA LEU A 337 12.37 -7.47 -1.18
C LEU A 337 11.61 -8.78 -1.42
N VAL A 338 10.97 -8.95 -2.58
CA VAL A 338 10.27 -10.21 -2.89
C VAL A 338 11.23 -11.39 -3.04
N GLU A 339 12.44 -11.16 -3.57
CA GLU A 339 13.52 -12.15 -3.62
C GLU A 339 13.93 -12.64 -2.23
N ARG A 340 13.77 -11.79 -1.20
CA ARG A 340 14.03 -12.08 0.22
C ARG A 340 12.80 -12.54 0.99
N GLY A 341 11.71 -12.87 0.31
CA GLY A 341 10.52 -13.44 0.94
C GLY A 341 9.53 -12.44 1.54
N VAL A 342 9.62 -11.14 1.21
CA VAL A 342 8.56 -10.18 1.54
C VAL A 342 7.31 -10.53 0.74
N ARG A 343 6.15 -10.65 1.42
CA ARG A 343 4.91 -11.14 0.81
C ARG A 343 4.16 -10.10 0.00
N PHE A 344 4.14 -8.87 0.47
CA PHE A 344 3.42 -7.78 -0.19
C PHE A 344 4.28 -6.52 -0.21
N VAL A 345 4.55 -6.00 -1.39
CA VAL A 345 5.28 -4.74 -1.59
C VAL A 345 4.40 -3.79 -2.38
N GLN A 346 3.97 -2.70 -1.75
CA GLN A 346 3.23 -1.63 -2.40
C GLN A 346 4.16 -0.49 -2.76
N VAL A 347 4.10 -0.04 -4.01
CA VAL A 347 4.97 1.00 -4.57
C VAL A 347 4.10 2.14 -5.09
N TRP A 348 4.09 3.26 -4.37
CA TRP A 348 3.35 4.46 -4.72
C TRP A 348 4.13 5.34 -5.69
N HIS A 349 3.45 5.83 -6.73
CA HIS A 349 4.07 6.71 -7.72
C HIS A 349 4.04 8.17 -7.25
N GLY A 350 4.70 8.48 -6.14
CA GLY A 350 4.79 9.82 -5.61
C GLY A 350 3.90 10.09 -4.40
N SER A 351 4.07 11.27 -3.82
CA SER A 351 3.29 11.77 -2.69
C SER A 351 1.96 12.36 -3.19
N GLY A 352 0.94 12.35 -2.34
CA GLY A 352 -0.38 12.87 -2.71
C GLY A 352 -1.05 12.02 -3.80
N GLN A 353 -1.41 12.66 -4.90
CA GLN A 353 -2.11 12.04 -6.03
C GLN A 353 -1.59 12.55 -7.38
N PRO A 354 -0.34 12.23 -7.79
CA PRO A 354 0.30 12.84 -8.94
C PRO A 354 -0.41 12.58 -10.28
N TRP A 355 -1.15 11.47 -10.42
CA TRP A 355 -1.90 11.14 -11.65
C TRP A 355 -3.25 11.87 -11.75
N ASP A 356 -3.59 12.73 -10.80
CA ASP A 356 -4.82 13.52 -10.77
C ASP A 356 -4.75 14.73 -11.71
N ASN A 357 -4.78 14.47 -13.01
CA ASN A 357 -4.58 15.52 -14.04
C ASN A 357 -5.91 16.09 -14.57
N HIS A 358 -6.46 17.03 -13.82
CA HIS A 358 -7.63 17.83 -14.20
C HIS A 358 -7.31 18.95 -15.21
N ASP A 359 -6.03 19.23 -15.41
CA ASP A 359 -5.50 20.20 -16.37
C ASP A 359 -4.28 19.61 -17.07
N ASP A 360 -4.08 19.96 -18.34
CA ASP A 360 -2.93 19.57 -19.16
C ASP A 360 -2.53 18.10 -19.02
N ILE A 361 -3.50 17.21 -19.26
CA ILE A 361 -3.29 15.77 -19.08
C ILE A 361 -2.17 15.22 -19.96
N GLU A 362 -1.93 15.85 -21.13
CA GLU A 362 -0.88 15.40 -22.03
C GLU A 362 0.50 15.57 -21.40
N VAL A 363 0.83 16.75 -20.88
CA VAL A 363 2.11 17.01 -20.22
C VAL A 363 2.20 16.22 -18.92
N GLY A 364 1.11 16.18 -18.13
CA GLY A 364 1.04 15.46 -16.87
C GLY A 364 1.34 13.96 -17.04
N HIS A 365 0.58 13.29 -17.89
CA HIS A 365 0.72 11.84 -18.13
C HIS A 365 2.05 11.49 -18.81
N ARG A 366 2.52 12.29 -19.77
CA ARG A 366 3.83 12.08 -20.42
C ARG A 366 4.97 12.12 -19.41
N ARG A 367 4.96 13.12 -18.53
CA ARG A 367 5.96 13.27 -17.47
C ARG A 367 5.92 12.08 -16.48
N LEU A 368 4.73 11.69 -16.02
CA LEU A 368 4.56 10.63 -15.03
C LEU A 368 4.90 9.25 -15.61
N ALA A 369 4.43 8.96 -16.82
CA ALA A 369 4.78 7.71 -17.51
C ALA A 369 6.29 7.60 -17.73
N GLY A 370 6.94 8.68 -18.17
CA GLY A 370 8.39 8.74 -18.34
C GLY A 370 9.18 8.49 -17.04
N GLN A 371 8.58 8.71 -15.87
CA GLN A 371 9.22 8.42 -14.58
C GLN A 371 9.16 6.95 -14.18
N CYS A 372 8.22 6.16 -14.71
CA CYS A 372 7.99 4.79 -14.25
C CYS A 372 8.09 3.71 -15.34
N ASP A 373 7.82 4.00 -16.60
CA ASP A 373 7.71 2.99 -17.66
C ASP A 373 8.95 2.11 -17.82
N GLN A 374 10.13 2.72 -17.90
CA GLN A 374 11.38 1.95 -18.01
C GLN A 374 11.57 1.00 -16.84
N ALA A 375 11.30 1.48 -15.63
CA ALA A 375 11.47 0.68 -14.43
C ALA A 375 10.43 -0.44 -14.31
N ILE A 376 9.20 -0.24 -14.79
CA ILE A 376 8.16 -1.27 -14.85
C ILE A 376 8.57 -2.37 -15.83
N GLY A 377 8.98 -2.00 -17.05
CA GLY A 377 9.47 -2.98 -18.03
C GLY A 377 10.68 -3.76 -17.52
N ALA A 378 11.64 -3.07 -16.87
CA ALA A 378 12.80 -3.71 -16.27
C ALA A 378 12.42 -4.66 -15.12
N LEU A 379 11.47 -4.29 -14.27
CA LEU A 379 10.97 -5.15 -13.19
C LEU A 379 10.42 -6.45 -13.73
N LEU A 380 9.53 -6.39 -14.73
CA LEU A 380 8.93 -7.59 -15.31
C LEU A 380 10.00 -8.52 -15.95
N GLN A 381 10.95 -7.93 -16.68
CA GLN A 381 12.05 -8.69 -17.28
C GLN A 381 12.98 -9.31 -16.24
N ASP A 382 13.37 -8.55 -15.20
CA ASP A 382 14.27 -9.02 -14.13
C ASP A 382 13.61 -10.14 -13.32
N LEU A 383 12.32 -10.00 -12.97
CA LEU A 383 11.54 -11.05 -12.31
C LEU A 383 11.47 -12.32 -13.19
N LYS A 384 11.23 -12.17 -14.49
CA LYS A 384 11.16 -13.30 -15.44
C LYS A 384 12.50 -14.00 -15.57
N GLN A 385 13.59 -13.26 -15.77
CA GLN A 385 14.95 -13.80 -15.90
C GLN A 385 15.41 -14.56 -14.65
N ARG A 386 14.94 -14.15 -13.47
CA ARG A 386 15.24 -14.81 -12.18
C ARG A 386 14.30 -15.98 -11.86
N GLY A 387 13.30 -16.26 -12.68
CA GLY A 387 12.26 -17.25 -12.37
C GLY A 387 11.36 -16.86 -11.23
N LEU A 388 11.31 -15.57 -10.89
CA LEU A 388 10.47 -15.04 -9.79
C LEU A 388 9.08 -14.61 -10.28
N LEU A 389 8.91 -14.33 -11.57
CA LEU A 389 7.65 -13.85 -12.14
C LEU A 389 6.52 -14.87 -11.98
N ASP A 390 6.82 -16.15 -12.13
CA ASP A 390 5.83 -17.23 -12.03
C ASP A 390 5.17 -17.31 -10.66
N GLU A 391 5.86 -16.87 -9.60
CA GLU A 391 5.40 -16.90 -8.21
C GLU A 391 5.13 -15.51 -7.62
N THR A 392 5.31 -14.43 -8.42
CA THR A 392 5.12 -13.05 -8.00
C THR A 392 4.03 -12.40 -8.84
N LEU A 393 2.90 -12.08 -8.23
CA LEU A 393 1.84 -11.31 -8.87
C LEU A 393 2.21 -9.83 -8.87
N VAL A 394 2.36 -9.24 -10.04
CA VAL A 394 2.56 -7.79 -10.23
C VAL A 394 1.23 -7.17 -10.63
N LEU A 395 0.74 -6.23 -9.83
CA LEU A 395 -0.46 -5.44 -10.12
C LEU A 395 -0.06 -4.00 -10.47
N TRP A 396 -0.74 -3.40 -11.42
CA TRP A 396 -0.58 -2.02 -11.83
C TRP A 396 -1.93 -1.34 -12.00
N GLY A 397 -2.07 -0.15 -11.49
CA GLY A 397 -3.25 0.68 -11.64
C GLY A 397 -3.39 1.69 -10.52
N GLY A 398 -4.50 2.40 -10.51
CA GLY A 398 -4.88 3.35 -9.48
C GLY A 398 -6.27 3.05 -8.94
N GLU A 399 -6.81 3.99 -8.15
CA GLU A 399 -8.11 3.86 -7.50
C GLU A 399 -9.30 3.97 -8.44
N PHE A 400 -9.13 4.61 -9.60
CA PHE A 400 -10.10 4.73 -10.71
C PHE A 400 -9.39 5.23 -11.98
N GLY A 401 -10.14 5.53 -13.04
CA GLY A 401 -9.65 6.09 -14.31
C GLY A 401 -10.03 7.55 -14.50
N ARG A 402 -10.05 7.98 -15.78
CA ARG A 402 -10.41 9.35 -16.17
C ARG A 402 -11.49 9.36 -17.23
N THR A 403 -12.34 10.41 -17.21
CA THR A 403 -13.43 10.52 -18.16
C THR A 403 -12.95 10.64 -19.62
N PRO A 404 -13.67 10.07 -20.59
CA PRO A 404 -13.37 10.25 -22.01
C PRO A 404 -13.70 11.66 -22.52
N THR A 405 -14.22 12.49 -21.65
CA THR A 405 -14.66 13.87 -21.91
C THR A 405 -13.84 14.86 -21.10
N VAL A 406 -13.73 16.07 -21.59
CA VAL A 406 -13.02 17.15 -20.91
C VAL A 406 -13.77 17.60 -19.66
N GLU A 407 -13.05 17.88 -18.58
CA GLU A 407 -13.61 18.55 -17.40
C GLU A 407 -13.92 20.03 -17.70
N LEU A 408 -15.07 20.51 -17.22
CA LEU A 408 -15.49 21.90 -17.46
C LEU A 408 -15.02 22.80 -16.33
N PRO A 409 -14.53 24.02 -16.64
CA PRO A 409 -14.14 25.03 -15.66
C PRO A 409 -15.38 25.64 -14.99
N THR A 410 -15.97 24.91 -14.05
CA THR A 410 -17.12 25.35 -13.25
C THR A 410 -16.68 25.66 -11.81
N PRO A 411 -17.47 26.44 -11.03
CA PRO A 411 -17.15 26.65 -9.61
C PRO A 411 -16.92 25.33 -8.86
N GLY A 412 -15.78 25.23 -8.18
CA GLY A 412 -15.33 24.02 -7.49
C GLY A 412 -14.70 22.96 -8.38
N ALA A 413 -14.53 23.20 -9.69
CA ALA A 413 -13.75 22.33 -10.56
C ALA A 413 -12.24 22.52 -10.36
N ASN A 414 -11.47 21.48 -10.71
CA ASN A 414 -10.00 21.53 -10.76
C ASN A 414 -9.50 21.79 -12.19
N ALA A 415 -10.41 21.90 -13.16
CA ALA A 415 -10.07 22.18 -14.55
C ALA A 415 -9.30 23.51 -14.69
N GLY A 416 -8.17 23.45 -15.35
CA GLY A 416 -7.33 24.59 -15.64
C GLY A 416 -7.65 25.22 -17.00
N LYS A 417 -6.62 25.79 -17.65
CA LYS A 417 -6.72 26.45 -18.96
C LYS A 417 -6.58 25.49 -20.13
N ILE A 418 -5.94 24.34 -19.91
CA ILE A 418 -5.69 23.29 -20.90
C ILE A 418 -6.55 22.09 -20.53
N ASN A 419 -7.00 21.35 -21.53
CA ASN A 419 -7.91 20.23 -21.32
C ASN A 419 -7.31 19.14 -20.42
N GLY A 420 -8.08 18.78 -19.38
CA GLY A 420 -7.87 17.64 -18.50
C GLY A 420 -9.12 16.79 -18.42
N ARG A 421 -9.07 15.75 -17.61
CA ARG A 421 -10.16 14.80 -17.44
C ARG A 421 -10.55 14.69 -15.98
N ASP A 422 -11.85 14.61 -15.71
CA ASP A 422 -12.39 14.31 -14.39
C ASP A 422 -12.22 12.83 -14.03
N HIS A 423 -12.51 12.46 -12.79
CA HIS A 423 -12.48 11.10 -12.28
C HIS A 423 -13.48 10.21 -13.02
N ASN A 424 -13.09 8.96 -13.27
CA ASN A 424 -14.00 7.98 -13.83
C ASN A 424 -13.95 6.65 -13.05
N HIS A 425 -14.90 6.46 -12.16
CA HIS A 425 -15.06 5.21 -11.42
C HIS A 425 -15.93 4.19 -12.15
N HIS A 426 -16.69 4.61 -13.17
CA HIS A 426 -17.57 3.73 -13.95
C HIS A 426 -16.84 2.78 -14.88
N GLY A 427 -15.63 3.15 -15.30
CA GLY A 427 -14.79 2.35 -16.18
C GLY A 427 -13.33 2.77 -16.12
N PHE A 428 -12.43 1.82 -15.85
CA PHE A 428 -10.98 2.06 -15.84
C PHE A 428 -10.21 0.79 -16.13
N THR A 429 -8.91 0.94 -16.32
CA THR A 429 -8.02 -0.18 -16.64
C THR A 429 -7.02 -0.41 -15.53
N MET A 430 -6.88 -1.66 -15.17
CA MET A 430 -5.73 -2.20 -14.43
C MET A 430 -5.08 -3.31 -15.25
N TRP A 431 -3.89 -3.72 -14.86
CA TRP A 431 -3.31 -4.94 -15.41
C TRP A 431 -2.59 -5.74 -14.33
N MET A 432 -2.39 -7.03 -14.62
CA MET A 432 -1.63 -7.95 -13.78
C MET A 432 -0.66 -8.77 -14.62
N ALA A 433 0.45 -9.19 -14.00
CA ALA A 433 1.46 -10.04 -14.64
C ALA A 433 2.04 -11.03 -13.64
N GLY A 434 2.43 -12.21 -14.10
CA GLY A 434 3.02 -13.24 -13.24
C GLY A 434 2.08 -13.80 -12.18
N GLY A 435 2.61 -14.65 -11.28
CA GLY A 435 1.83 -15.21 -10.17
C GLY A 435 0.61 -16.02 -10.62
N GLY A 436 0.64 -16.60 -11.81
CA GLY A 436 -0.49 -17.31 -12.42
C GLY A 436 -1.47 -16.43 -13.19
N ALA A 437 -1.15 -15.16 -13.46
CA ALA A 437 -1.92 -14.33 -14.37
C ALA A 437 -1.79 -14.84 -15.82
N LYS A 438 -2.90 -14.83 -16.56
CA LYS A 438 -2.92 -15.27 -17.98
C LYS A 438 -2.42 -14.16 -18.89
N GLY A 439 -1.09 -14.09 -19.09
CA GLY A 439 -0.44 -13.10 -19.94
C GLY A 439 -0.93 -13.09 -21.38
N GLY A 440 -0.71 -11.95 -22.08
CA GLY A 440 -1.11 -11.77 -23.46
C GLY A 440 -2.62 -11.70 -23.67
N THR A 441 -3.41 -11.40 -22.63
CA THR A 441 -4.88 -11.35 -22.70
C THR A 441 -5.43 -9.96 -22.37
N VAL A 442 -6.61 -9.66 -22.94
CA VAL A 442 -7.43 -8.52 -22.55
C VAL A 442 -8.72 -9.05 -22.00
N TYR A 443 -9.03 -8.70 -20.76
CA TYR A 443 -10.28 -9.07 -20.08
C TYR A 443 -11.25 -7.90 -20.05
N GLY A 444 -12.46 -8.17 -20.48
CA GLY A 444 -13.56 -7.23 -20.50
C GLY A 444 -13.33 -6.02 -21.43
N ALA A 445 -14.27 -5.12 -21.43
CA ALA A 445 -14.21 -3.88 -22.19
C ALA A 445 -15.02 -2.78 -21.52
N THR A 446 -14.58 -1.52 -21.69
CA THR A 446 -15.45 -0.36 -21.53
C THR A 446 -16.30 -0.16 -22.80
N ASP A 447 -17.30 0.70 -22.72
CA ASP A 447 -18.14 1.08 -23.86
C ASP A 447 -17.31 1.71 -25.00
N GLU A 448 -17.94 2.01 -26.11
CA GLU A 448 -17.32 2.56 -27.33
C GLU A 448 -16.48 3.81 -27.05
N PHE A 449 -16.83 4.59 -26.03
CA PHE A 449 -16.16 5.83 -25.66
C PHE A 449 -15.20 5.71 -24.47
N GLY A 450 -15.25 4.58 -23.73
CA GLY A 450 -14.45 4.40 -22.51
C GLY A 450 -15.07 5.06 -21.29
N PHE A 451 -16.37 5.30 -21.26
CA PHE A 451 -17.01 5.94 -20.12
C PHE A 451 -17.33 4.95 -18.99
N LYS A 452 -17.87 3.78 -19.33
CA LYS A 452 -18.24 2.75 -18.34
C LYS A 452 -17.74 1.36 -18.75
N ALA A 453 -17.46 0.54 -17.78
CA ALA A 453 -17.30 -0.89 -17.99
C ALA A 453 -18.59 -1.50 -18.51
N GLU A 454 -18.54 -2.22 -19.64
CA GLU A 454 -19.72 -2.75 -20.31
C GLU A 454 -19.68 -4.26 -20.44
N LYS A 455 -18.60 -4.82 -20.95
CA LYS A 455 -18.44 -6.26 -21.13
C LYS A 455 -17.56 -6.83 -20.02
N ASP A 456 -17.97 -7.97 -19.45
CA ASP A 456 -17.23 -8.72 -18.43
C ASP A 456 -16.71 -7.78 -17.32
N ARG A 457 -17.65 -7.07 -16.70
CA ARG A 457 -17.38 -6.04 -15.71
C ARG A 457 -16.70 -6.63 -14.48
N MET A 458 -15.63 -5.98 -14.00
CA MET A 458 -14.84 -6.42 -12.85
C MET A 458 -14.83 -5.32 -11.77
N HIS A 459 -15.50 -5.58 -10.66
CA HIS A 459 -15.47 -4.68 -9.51
C HIS A 459 -14.12 -4.78 -8.75
N VAL A 460 -13.77 -3.77 -7.97
CA VAL A 460 -12.59 -3.81 -7.11
C VAL A 460 -12.59 -5.04 -6.19
N HIS A 461 -13.75 -5.45 -5.65
CA HIS A 461 -13.85 -6.67 -4.86
C HIS A 461 -13.58 -7.96 -5.67
N ASP A 462 -13.88 -7.96 -6.97
CA ASP A 462 -13.57 -9.11 -7.83
C ASP A 462 -12.06 -9.21 -8.09
N LEU A 463 -11.37 -8.07 -8.18
CA LEU A 463 -9.91 -8.02 -8.22
C LEU A 463 -9.32 -8.61 -6.93
N HIS A 464 -9.84 -8.23 -5.77
CA HIS A 464 -9.39 -8.78 -4.48
C HIS A 464 -9.66 -10.29 -4.39
N ALA A 465 -10.85 -10.75 -4.78
CA ALA A 465 -11.18 -12.17 -4.80
C ALA A 465 -10.26 -12.97 -5.72
N THR A 466 -9.99 -12.45 -6.92
CA THR A 466 -9.12 -13.08 -7.93
C THR A 466 -7.68 -13.15 -7.44
N MET A 467 -7.16 -12.06 -6.86
CA MET A 467 -5.84 -12.04 -6.25
C MET A 467 -5.72 -13.05 -5.11
N LEU A 468 -6.70 -13.11 -4.19
CA LEU A 468 -6.71 -14.11 -3.11
C LEU A 468 -6.75 -15.54 -3.64
N ALA A 469 -7.50 -15.79 -4.72
CA ALA A 469 -7.51 -17.09 -5.38
C ALA A 469 -6.13 -17.46 -5.93
N MET A 470 -5.42 -16.54 -6.60
CA MET A 470 -4.04 -16.77 -7.05
C MET A 470 -3.08 -17.06 -5.88
N LEU A 471 -3.32 -16.45 -4.71
CA LEU A 471 -2.57 -16.70 -3.49
C LEU A 471 -2.99 -17.98 -2.73
N GLY A 472 -3.93 -18.75 -3.29
CA GLY A 472 -4.39 -20.03 -2.72
C GLY A 472 -5.51 -19.91 -1.68
N PHE A 473 -6.21 -18.78 -1.61
CA PHE A 473 -7.29 -18.57 -0.65
C PHE A 473 -8.65 -18.49 -1.32
N ASP A 474 -9.60 -19.24 -0.80
CA ASP A 474 -11.01 -19.03 -1.02
C ASP A 474 -11.41 -17.77 -0.23
N HIS A 475 -11.71 -16.68 -0.95
CA HIS A 475 -11.97 -15.37 -0.34
C HIS A 475 -13.21 -15.36 0.57
N GLU A 476 -14.12 -16.34 0.42
CA GLU A 476 -15.31 -16.46 1.27
C GLU A 476 -15.01 -17.17 2.59
N LYS A 477 -14.10 -18.15 2.58
CA LYS A 477 -13.66 -18.91 3.77
C LYS A 477 -12.50 -18.24 4.49
N PHE A 478 -11.76 -17.37 3.81
CA PHE A 478 -10.62 -16.68 4.38
C PHE A 478 -11.07 -15.51 5.24
N THR A 479 -11.32 -15.77 6.51
CA THR A 479 -11.93 -14.83 7.45
C THR A 479 -11.07 -14.59 8.68
N TYR A 480 -11.40 -13.49 9.38
CA TYR A 480 -10.90 -13.18 10.71
C TYR A 480 -12.06 -12.84 11.64
N ARG A 481 -12.15 -13.54 12.78
CA ARG A 481 -13.19 -13.29 13.80
C ARG A 481 -12.88 -12.06 14.60
N HIS A 482 -13.74 -11.03 14.52
CA HIS A 482 -13.62 -9.80 15.28
C HIS A 482 -15.00 -9.32 15.76
N ALA A 483 -15.10 -8.92 17.04
CA ALA A 483 -16.34 -8.38 17.63
C ALA A 483 -17.61 -9.23 17.30
N GLY A 484 -17.48 -10.55 17.31
CA GLY A 484 -18.60 -11.47 17.07
C GLY A 484 -18.94 -11.77 15.60
N ARG A 485 -18.27 -11.11 14.64
CA ARG A 485 -18.45 -11.34 13.19
C ARG A 485 -17.18 -11.90 12.55
N ASP A 486 -17.34 -12.76 11.54
CA ASP A 486 -16.27 -13.20 10.66
C ASP A 486 -16.14 -12.20 9.50
N PHE A 487 -15.04 -11.46 9.50
CA PHE A 487 -14.73 -10.49 8.45
C PHE A 487 -13.84 -11.11 7.38
N ARG A 488 -14.00 -10.67 6.15
CA ARG A 488 -13.15 -10.98 5.00
C ARG A 488 -12.82 -9.73 4.21
N LEU A 489 -11.76 -9.75 3.40
CA LEU A 489 -11.32 -8.59 2.59
C LEU A 489 -12.42 -8.12 1.64
N THR A 490 -13.16 -9.05 1.06
CA THR A 490 -14.22 -8.76 0.07
C THR A 490 -15.59 -8.48 0.68
N ASP A 491 -15.70 -8.45 2.00
CA ASP A 491 -16.96 -8.36 2.76
C ASP A 491 -17.98 -9.36 2.22
N VAL A 492 -19.15 -8.93 1.74
CA VAL A 492 -20.20 -9.79 1.16
C VAL A 492 -20.11 -9.87 -0.37
N HIS A 493 -19.10 -9.26 -0.96
CA HIS A 493 -18.92 -9.10 -2.40
C HIS A 493 -17.79 -9.97 -2.96
N GLY A 494 -17.45 -9.77 -4.22
CA GLY A 494 -16.33 -10.37 -4.91
C GLY A 494 -16.65 -11.67 -5.62
N LYS A 495 -16.17 -11.78 -6.84
CA LYS A 495 -16.21 -12.99 -7.66
C LYS A 495 -14.83 -13.25 -8.22
N VAL A 496 -14.38 -14.49 -8.15
CA VAL A 496 -13.11 -14.87 -8.78
C VAL A 496 -13.29 -14.88 -10.29
N VAL A 497 -12.44 -14.12 -10.99
CA VAL A 497 -12.42 -14.07 -12.45
C VAL A 497 -11.42 -15.11 -12.94
N HIS A 498 -11.91 -16.33 -13.19
CA HIS A 498 -11.08 -17.46 -13.61
C HIS A 498 -10.40 -17.25 -14.97
N ASP A 499 -11.00 -16.46 -15.87
CA ASP A 499 -10.43 -16.16 -17.19
C ASP A 499 -9.12 -15.39 -17.14
N LEU A 500 -8.82 -14.75 -16.01
CA LEU A 500 -7.52 -14.08 -15.75
C LEU A 500 -6.47 -15.02 -15.15
N ILE A 501 -6.84 -16.25 -14.81
CA ILE A 501 -5.95 -17.21 -14.14
C ILE A 501 -5.49 -18.26 -15.16
N ALA A 502 -4.15 -18.43 -15.31
CA ALA A 502 -3.54 -19.39 -16.22
C ALA A 502 -3.64 -20.84 -15.73
#